data_6d7884ddaba696c4c6ecbd4bb15449cf
#
_entry.id   6d7884ddaba696c4c6ecbd4bb15449cf
#
_cell.length_a   1.000
_cell.length_b   1.000
_cell.length_c   1.000
_cell.angle_alpha   90.00
_cell.angle_beta   90.00
_cell.angle_gamma   90.00
#
_symmetry.space_group_name_H-M   'P 1'
#
loop_
_entity.id
_entity.type
_entity.pdbx_description
1 polymer ?
#
loop_
_entity_poly.entity_id
_entity_poly.type
_entity_poly.pdbx_seq_one_letter_code
_entity_poly.pdbx_strand_id
1 'polypeptide(L)'
;MKKMLLFGAAAIMMAFGASAQMSLVKDLAKKAGSGNPMDMAEVLEKIEPALTNPESAGDVLTWYTAGKAAFGLYDELYKMKLMQQPVDDNMMSQALAAAYEFYQTALPLDTIVEMDKNGMPKLNKDGSKKVKTKYSKEIIGALTSHMGDIANAGNIFLQASDWENAAAAFGNYADIASSAFAIANGVAAADSTLSQVRFFQGYSQYQIQQFAEAYENFTKARKLGYTDNNIVDFQTSSLANLVQGMLDKNEYEKANNFIDNALKGDPMNGTLHDIKGFTVELQNGVDAALPFYRKATEVDPTYANAFFDVGRCLYLQAQKIIDDNPTATNKELVPKIKPLYDEAIPFLEKASKLNPDDSKAKNVLDDILYKFEVMGVK
;
A
#
# COMPACT_ATOMS: atom_id res chain seq x y z
N MET A 1 -5.50 -12.06 -4.39
CA MET A 1 -6.59 -13.03 -4.62
C MET A 1 -6.39 -14.32 -3.81
N LYS A 2 -6.12 -14.26 -2.51
CA LYS A 2 -6.05 -15.46 -1.67
C LYS A 2 -6.37 -15.04 -0.26
N LYS A 3 -7.62 -15.16 0.16
CA LYS A 3 -8.15 -15.18 1.54
C LYS A 3 -9.39 -14.32 1.75
N MET A 4 -10.34 -14.33 0.82
CA MET A 4 -11.71 -13.91 1.15
C MET A 4 -12.60 -15.13 1.35
N LEU A 5 -12.23 -15.99 2.30
CA LEU A 5 -12.98 -17.21 2.61
C LEU A 5 -13.01 -17.43 4.11
N LEU A 6 -13.82 -16.62 4.78
CA LEU A 6 -14.16 -16.80 6.17
C LEU A 6 -15.62 -17.31 6.35
N PHE A 7 -16.17 -17.96 5.35
CA PHE A 7 -17.23 -18.92 5.59
C PHE A 7 -16.55 -20.30 5.71
N GLY A 8 -16.04 -20.59 6.92
CA GLY A 8 -15.27 -21.79 7.18
C GLY A 8 -16.05 -23.07 6.85
N ALA A 9 -15.73 -23.64 5.71
CA ALA A 9 -15.96 -25.04 5.43
C ALA A 9 -14.81 -25.57 4.60
N ALA A 10 -14.20 -26.66 5.02
CA ALA A 10 -13.16 -27.34 4.28
C ALA A 10 -13.70 -27.69 2.89
N ALA A 11 -13.15 -27.04 1.85
CA ALA A 11 -13.49 -27.32 0.46
C ALA A 11 -13.12 -28.76 0.13
N ILE A 12 -14.11 -29.62 0.07
CA ILE A 12 -13.99 -30.90 -0.64
C ILE A 12 -13.93 -30.53 -2.12
N MET A 13 -12.73 -30.53 -2.71
CA MET A 13 -12.55 -30.38 -4.14
C MET A 13 -13.20 -31.56 -4.86
N MET A 14 -14.48 -31.45 -5.17
CA MET A 14 -15.09 -32.29 -6.19
C MET A 14 -14.85 -31.62 -7.52
N ALA A 15 -14.05 -32.25 -8.38
CA ALA A 15 -13.89 -31.86 -9.78
C ALA A 15 -15.19 -32.14 -10.54
N PHE A 16 -16.17 -31.25 -10.42
CA PHE A 16 -17.32 -31.24 -11.29
C PHE A 16 -16.96 -30.65 -12.65
N GLY A 17 -17.42 -31.28 -13.74
CA GLY A 17 -17.26 -30.70 -15.10
C GLY A 17 -17.95 -29.33 -15.20
N ALA A 18 -17.46 -28.47 -16.07
CA ALA A 18 -17.92 -27.08 -16.23
C ALA A 18 -19.46 -26.93 -16.39
N SER A 19 -20.10 -27.83 -17.12
CA SER A 19 -21.55 -27.83 -17.31
C SER A 19 -22.32 -28.06 -16.01
N ALA A 20 -21.79 -28.88 -15.10
CA ALA A 20 -22.39 -29.12 -13.79
C ALA A 20 -22.27 -27.90 -12.86
N GLN A 21 -21.15 -27.16 -12.93
CA GLN A 21 -20.98 -25.92 -12.15
C GLN A 21 -21.89 -24.80 -12.64
N MET A 22 -22.02 -24.59 -13.94
CA MET A 22 -22.96 -23.60 -14.47
C MET A 22 -24.43 -23.95 -14.21
N SER A 23 -24.78 -25.25 -14.13
CA SER A 23 -26.10 -25.67 -13.66
C SER A 23 -26.32 -25.29 -12.19
N LEU A 24 -25.34 -25.55 -11.34
CA LEU A 24 -25.36 -25.14 -9.93
C LEU A 24 -25.52 -23.61 -9.79
N VAL A 25 -24.72 -22.82 -10.52
CA VAL A 25 -24.83 -21.35 -10.51
C VAL A 25 -26.25 -20.88 -10.88
N LYS A 26 -26.86 -21.45 -11.89
CA LYS A 26 -28.26 -21.13 -12.29
C LYS A 26 -29.28 -21.45 -11.22
N ASP A 27 -29.07 -22.52 -10.45
CA ASP A 27 -29.99 -22.87 -9.36
C ASP A 27 -29.75 -21.98 -8.13
N LEU A 28 -28.48 -21.63 -7.82
CA LEU A 28 -28.14 -20.70 -6.78
C LEU A 28 -28.64 -19.28 -7.06
N ALA A 29 -28.64 -18.86 -8.32
CA ALA A 29 -29.16 -17.55 -8.73
C ALA A 29 -30.63 -17.34 -8.37
N LYS A 30 -31.43 -18.40 -8.29
CA LYS A 30 -32.86 -18.33 -7.88
C LYS A 30 -32.97 -18.02 -6.37
N LYS A 31 -31.99 -18.42 -5.56
CA LYS A 31 -31.96 -18.20 -4.11
C LYS A 31 -31.22 -16.91 -3.69
N ALA A 32 -30.33 -16.40 -4.53
CA ALA A 32 -29.48 -15.25 -4.21
C ALA A 32 -30.21 -13.95 -3.83
N GLY A 33 -31.50 -13.85 -4.10
CA GLY A 33 -32.35 -12.71 -3.75
C GLY A 33 -33.60 -13.11 -2.96
N SER A 34 -33.54 -14.19 -2.18
CA SER A 34 -34.73 -14.73 -1.46
C SER A 34 -35.18 -13.85 -0.29
N GLY A 35 -34.34 -12.92 0.21
CA GLY A 35 -34.59 -12.16 1.44
C GLY A 35 -34.43 -12.99 2.73
N ASN A 36 -33.93 -14.23 2.62
CA ASN A 36 -33.63 -15.08 3.76
C ASN A 36 -32.12 -15.17 3.99
N PRO A 37 -31.57 -14.68 5.12
CA PRO A 37 -30.13 -14.71 5.40
C PRO A 37 -29.51 -16.13 5.28
N MET A 38 -30.25 -17.17 5.68
CA MET A 38 -29.76 -18.56 5.61
C MET A 38 -29.61 -19.03 4.15
N ASP A 39 -30.57 -18.70 3.28
CA ASP A 39 -30.48 -19.04 1.85
C ASP A 39 -29.32 -18.33 1.18
N MET A 40 -29.09 -17.05 1.51
CA MET A 40 -28.01 -16.25 0.94
C MET A 40 -26.64 -16.71 1.44
N ALA A 41 -26.51 -17.09 2.72
CA ALA A 41 -25.31 -17.72 3.26
C ALA A 41 -25.02 -19.07 2.57
N GLU A 42 -26.06 -19.90 2.36
CA GLU A 42 -25.96 -21.16 1.60
C GLU A 42 -25.48 -20.93 0.16
N VAL A 43 -25.96 -19.86 -0.50
CA VAL A 43 -25.50 -19.50 -1.85
C VAL A 43 -24.02 -19.16 -1.82
N LEU A 44 -23.56 -18.34 -0.87
CA LEU A 44 -22.15 -17.93 -0.76
C LEU A 44 -21.23 -19.13 -0.51
N GLU A 45 -21.62 -20.06 0.34
CA GLU A 45 -20.88 -21.31 0.59
C GLU A 45 -20.80 -22.17 -0.67
N LYS A 46 -21.92 -22.41 -1.34
CA LYS A 46 -21.99 -23.35 -2.46
C LYS A 46 -21.44 -22.81 -3.77
N ILE A 47 -21.38 -21.49 -3.96
CA ILE A 47 -20.90 -20.88 -5.20
C ILE A 47 -19.35 -20.83 -5.27
N GLU A 48 -18.67 -20.96 -4.14
CA GLU A 48 -17.22 -20.83 -4.03
C GLU A 48 -16.43 -21.64 -5.09
N PRO A 49 -16.72 -22.94 -5.31
CA PRO A 49 -16.03 -23.69 -6.36
C PRO A 49 -16.20 -23.12 -7.77
N ALA A 50 -17.35 -22.46 -8.04
CA ALA A 50 -17.61 -21.85 -9.34
C ALA A 50 -16.83 -20.54 -9.55
N LEU A 51 -16.47 -19.82 -8.49
CA LEU A 51 -15.65 -18.61 -8.54
C LEU A 51 -14.19 -18.90 -8.94
N THR A 52 -13.71 -20.12 -8.69
CA THR A 52 -12.34 -20.53 -8.96
C THR A 52 -12.18 -21.40 -10.21
N ASN A 53 -13.26 -21.97 -10.73
CA ASN A 53 -13.22 -22.77 -11.96
C ASN A 53 -13.12 -21.87 -13.19
N PRO A 54 -12.14 -22.06 -14.10
CA PRO A 54 -11.87 -21.16 -15.23
C PRO A 54 -13.09 -20.92 -16.16
N GLU A 55 -13.97 -21.90 -16.33
CA GLU A 55 -15.12 -21.77 -17.23
C GLU A 55 -16.27 -21.01 -16.58
N SER A 56 -16.60 -21.30 -15.31
CA SER A 56 -17.65 -20.59 -14.59
C SER A 56 -17.20 -19.22 -14.08
N ALA A 57 -15.93 -19.05 -13.73
CA ALA A 57 -15.38 -17.75 -13.36
C ALA A 57 -15.33 -16.73 -14.52
N GLY A 58 -15.36 -17.21 -15.77
CA GLY A 58 -15.51 -16.36 -16.95
C GLY A 58 -16.94 -15.91 -17.25
N ASP A 59 -17.94 -16.46 -16.55
CA ASP A 59 -19.36 -16.11 -16.77
C ASP A 59 -19.82 -15.07 -15.76
N VAL A 60 -20.38 -13.97 -16.26
CA VAL A 60 -20.92 -12.88 -15.43
C VAL A 60 -21.95 -13.35 -14.42
N LEU A 61 -22.76 -14.36 -14.75
CA LEU A 61 -23.81 -14.87 -13.85
C LEU A 61 -23.25 -15.40 -12.55
N THR A 62 -22.05 -16.00 -12.58
CA THR A 62 -21.37 -16.52 -11.39
C THR A 62 -21.10 -15.41 -10.38
N TRP A 63 -20.42 -14.37 -10.81
CA TRP A 63 -20.06 -13.22 -9.96
C TRP A 63 -21.26 -12.37 -9.58
N TYR A 64 -22.21 -12.18 -10.51
CA TYR A 64 -23.46 -11.50 -10.22
C TYR A 64 -24.29 -12.24 -9.15
N THR A 65 -24.35 -13.57 -9.21
CA THR A 65 -25.08 -14.38 -8.22
C THR A 65 -24.42 -14.28 -6.84
N ALA A 66 -23.10 -14.37 -6.78
CA ALA A 66 -22.34 -14.21 -5.53
C ALA A 66 -22.54 -12.81 -4.94
N GLY A 67 -22.39 -11.76 -5.75
CA GLY A 67 -22.59 -10.37 -5.32
C GLY A 67 -24.00 -10.08 -4.84
N LYS A 68 -25.01 -10.62 -5.53
CA LYS A 68 -26.40 -10.45 -5.12
C LYS A 68 -26.71 -11.14 -3.79
N ALA A 69 -26.17 -12.34 -3.57
CA ALA A 69 -26.33 -13.03 -2.29
C ALA A 69 -25.61 -12.29 -1.16
N ALA A 70 -24.40 -11.79 -1.41
CA ALA A 70 -23.61 -11.07 -0.42
C ALA A 70 -24.24 -9.72 -0.01
N PHE A 71 -24.72 -8.91 -0.98
CA PHE A 71 -25.47 -7.68 -0.65
C PHE A 71 -26.79 -8.00 0.06
N GLY A 72 -27.54 -9.02 -0.40
CA GLY A 72 -28.77 -9.40 0.27
C GLY A 72 -28.52 -9.85 1.71
N LEU A 73 -27.46 -10.61 1.97
CA LEU A 73 -27.06 -11.00 3.33
C LEU A 73 -26.73 -9.77 4.18
N TYR A 74 -25.93 -8.84 3.66
CA TYR A 74 -25.62 -7.57 4.33
C TYR A 74 -26.91 -6.81 4.68
N ASP A 75 -27.81 -6.61 3.74
CA ASP A 75 -29.05 -5.85 3.91
C ASP A 75 -29.95 -6.46 5.01
N GLU A 76 -30.08 -7.78 5.05
CA GLU A 76 -30.88 -8.43 6.08
C GLU A 76 -30.22 -8.39 7.46
N LEU A 77 -28.87 -8.56 7.53
CA LEU A 77 -28.14 -8.38 8.78
C LEU A 77 -28.22 -6.92 9.29
N TYR A 78 -28.08 -5.94 8.38
CA TYR A 78 -28.25 -4.52 8.74
C TYR A 78 -29.65 -4.20 9.23
N LYS A 79 -30.68 -4.75 8.59
CA LYS A 79 -32.07 -4.63 9.03
C LYS A 79 -32.30 -5.26 10.41
N MET A 80 -31.72 -6.44 10.67
CA MET A 80 -31.74 -7.06 12.02
C MET A 80 -31.09 -6.14 13.06
N LYS A 81 -29.95 -5.52 12.72
CA LYS A 81 -29.26 -4.57 13.58
C LYS A 81 -30.12 -3.33 13.89
N LEU A 82 -30.81 -2.78 12.88
CA LEU A 82 -31.75 -1.66 13.09
C LEU A 82 -32.93 -2.04 14.00
N MET A 83 -33.33 -3.32 14.01
CA MET A 83 -34.35 -3.85 14.91
C MET A 83 -33.79 -4.24 16.28
N GLN A 84 -32.54 -3.87 16.60
CA GLN A 84 -31.83 -4.19 17.85
C GLN A 84 -31.70 -5.69 18.14
N GLN A 85 -31.70 -6.51 17.09
CA GLN A 85 -31.43 -7.92 17.18
C GLN A 85 -29.89 -8.16 17.21
N PRO A 86 -29.41 -9.20 17.87
CA PRO A 86 -27.98 -9.52 17.89
C PRO A 86 -27.49 -9.82 16.46
N VAL A 87 -26.44 -9.12 16.03
CA VAL A 87 -25.77 -9.32 14.74
C VAL A 87 -24.27 -9.29 14.97
N ASP A 88 -23.54 -10.17 14.27
CA ASP A 88 -22.10 -10.11 14.18
C ASP A 88 -21.70 -9.02 13.18
N ASP A 89 -21.17 -7.91 13.70
CA ASP A 89 -20.75 -6.75 12.90
C ASP A 89 -19.60 -7.12 11.94
N ASN A 90 -18.74 -8.05 12.32
CA ASN A 90 -17.67 -8.51 11.46
C ASN A 90 -18.22 -9.31 10.27
N MET A 91 -19.14 -10.26 10.54
CA MET A 91 -19.83 -11.01 9.48
C MET A 91 -20.57 -10.09 8.51
N MET A 92 -21.26 -9.07 9.03
CA MET A 92 -21.97 -8.08 8.22
C MET A 92 -21.00 -7.30 7.33
N SER A 93 -19.87 -6.86 7.87
CA SER A 93 -18.84 -6.12 7.13
C SER A 93 -18.14 -7.00 6.09
N GLN A 94 -17.90 -8.28 6.38
CA GLN A 94 -17.38 -9.27 5.43
C GLN A 94 -18.33 -9.49 4.26
N ALA A 95 -19.63 -9.63 4.53
CA ALA A 95 -20.64 -9.79 3.48
C ALA A 95 -20.65 -8.58 2.53
N LEU A 96 -20.56 -7.37 3.08
CA LEU A 96 -20.50 -6.15 2.27
C LEU A 96 -19.22 -6.08 1.42
N ALA A 97 -18.07 -6.34 2.01
CA ALA A 97 -16.79 -6.34 1.30
C ALA A 97 -16.78 -7.37 0.15
N ALA A 98 -17.27 -8.59 0.42
CA ALA A 98 -17.41 -9.64 -0.57
C ALA A 98 -18.35 -9.21 -1.73
N ALA A 99 -19.48 -8.57 -1.41
CA ALA A 99 -20.43 -8.09 -2.41
C ALA A 99 -19.78 -7.11 -3.39
N TYR A 100 -18.97 -6.18 -2.87
CA TYR A 100 -18.24 -5.23 -3.70
C TYR A 100 -17.23 -5.93 -4.63
N GLU A 101 -16.43 -6.85 -4.12
CA GLU A 101 -15.45 -7.59 -4.93
C GLU A 101 -16.12 -8.41 -6.03
N PHE A 102 -17.19 -9.13 -5.69
CA PHE A 102 -17.94 -9.92 -6.66
C PHE A 102 -18.55 -9.06 -7.76
N TYR A 103 -19.13 -7.94 -7.42
CA TYR A 103 -19.73 -7.03 -8.39
C TYR A 103 -18.72 -6.27 -9.24
N GLN A 104 -17.56 -5.89 -8.68
CA GLN A 104 -16.46 -5.34 -9.46
C GLN A 104 -15.93 -6.35 -10.48
N THR A 105 -15.88 -7.63 -10.12
CA THR A 105 -15.46 -8.70 -11.03
C THR A 105 -16.56 -8.98 -12.08
N ALA A 106 -17.84 -8.87 -11.73
CA ALA A 106 -18.95 -9.08 -12.66
C ALA A 106 -19.06 -8.00 -13.75
N LEU A 107 -18.81 -6.72 -13.40
CA LEU A 107 -19.02 -5.59 -14.31
C LEU A 107 -18.30 -5.71 -15.66
N PRO A 108 -16.98 -6.00 -15.73
CA PRO A 108 -16.28 -6.12 -17.01
C PRO A 108 -16.71 -7.36 -17.81
N LEU A 109 -17.29 -8.38 -17.15
CA LEU A 109 -17.78 -9.58 -17.80
C LEU A 109 -19.19 -9.40 -18.39
N ASP A 110 -19.95 -8.38 -17.97
CA ASP A 110 -21.31 -8.12 -18.47
C ASP A 110 -21.31 -7.40 -19.83
N THR A 111 -20.67 -8.03 -20.81
CA THR A 111 -20.56 -7.52 -22.18
C THR A 111 -21.13 -8.52 -23.18
N ILE A 112 -22.30 -8.22 -23.72
CA ILE A 112 -22.97 -9.05 -24.75
C ILE A 112 -22.81 -8.33 -26.08
N VAL A 113 -22.04 -8.90 -27.01
CA VAL A 113 -21.89 -8.35 -28.36
C VAL A 113 -23.20 -8.48 -29.10
N GLU A 114 -23.77 -7.37 -29.61
CA GLU A 114 -24.95 -7.41 -30.48
C GLU A 114 -24.57 -7.96 -31.84
N MET A 115 -25.30 -8.97 -32.29
CA MET A 115 -25.18 -9.56 -33.63
C MET A 115 -26.26 -9.01 -34.60
N ASP A 116 -25.92 -8.92 -35.86
CA ASP A 116 -26.88 -8.66 -36.92
C ASP A 116 -27.66 -9.93 -37.34
N LYS A 117 -28.50 -9.81 -38.36
CA LYS A 117 -29.31 -10.94 -38.89
C LYS A 117 -28.47 -12.06 -39.49
N ASN A 118 -27.22 -11.79 -39.83
CA ASN A 118 -26.26 -12.73 -40.45
C ASN A 118 -25.28 -13.30 -39.43
N GLY A 119 -25.45 -13.00 -38.11
CA GLY A 119 -24.52 -13.44 -37.05
C GLY A 119 -23.20 -12.66 -36.98
N MET A 120 -23.13 -11.49 -37.63
CA MET A 120 -21.95 -10.63 -37.60
C MET A 120 -22.10 -9.60 -36.47
N PRO A 121 -20.97 -9.23 -35.74
CA PRO A 121 -21.00 -8.19 -34.76
C PRO A 121 -21.47 -6.85 -35.34
N LYS A 122 -22.46 -6.23 -34.74
CA LYS A 122 -22.81 -4.84 -35.05
C LYS A 122 -21.73 -3.91 -34.59
N LEU A 123 -21.42 -2.88 -35.36
CA LEU A 123 -20.40 -1.90 -35.04
C LEU A 123 -21.01 -0.55 -34.68
N ASN A 124 -20.36 0.17 -33.77
CA ASN A 124 -20.58 1.58 -33.50
C ASN A 124 -20.00 2.44 -34.62
N LYS A 125 -20.26 3.77 -34.60
CA LYS A 125 -19.74 4.71 -35.60
C LYS A 125 -18.21 4.80 -35.63
N ASP A 126 -17.55 4.46 -34.52
CA ASP A 126 -16.08 4.43 -34.33
C ASP A 126 -15.45 3.08 -34.71
N GLY A 127 -16.24 2.12 -35.23
CA GLY A 127 -15.78 0.78 -35.61
C GLY A 127 -15.69 -0.22 -34.44
N SER A 128 -15.95 0.18 -33.21
CA SER A 128 -16.00 -0.73 -32.06
C SER A 128 -17.23 -1.63 -32.11
N LYS A 129 -17.14 -2.84 -31.51
CA LYS A 129 -18.28 -3.75 -31.42
C LYS A 129 -19.37 -3.14 -30.54
N LYS A 130 -20.63 -3.15 -31.03
CA LYS A 130 -21.76 -2.73 -30.24
C LYS A 130 -22.05 -3.77 -29.17
N VAL A 131 -22.06 -3.38 -27.91
CA VAL A 131 -22.31 -4.25 -26.75
C VAL A 131 -23.60 -3.79 -26.03
N LYS A 132 -24.25 -4.72 -25.40
CA LYS A 132 -25.34 -4.50 -24.42
C LYS A 132 -24.95 -5.22 -23.11
N THR A 133 -25.52 -4.75 -22.02
CA THR A 133 -25.33 -5.32 -20.68
C THR A 133 -26.67 -5.91 -20.18
N LYS A 134 -26.59 -6.88 -19.30
CA LYS A 134 -27.75 -7.52 -18.69
C LYS A 134 -27.90 -7.18 -17.21
N TYR A 135 -26.79 -7.16 -16.48
CA TYR A 135 -26.74 -7.02 -15.04
C TYR A 135 -26.15 -5.68 -14.58
N SER A 136 -25.41 -4.99 -15.43
CA SER A 136 -24.63 -3.79 -15.07
C SER A 136 -25.48 -2.72 -14.39
N LYS A 137 -26.72 -2.49 -14.84
CA LYS A 137 -27.59 -1.48 -14.23
C LYS A 137 -27.92 -1.81 -12.77
N GLU A 138 -28.21 -3.07 -12.45
CA GLU A 138 -28.51 -3.53 -11.09
C GLU A 138 -27.25 -3.51 -10.22
N ILE A 139 -26.13 -4.04 -10.75
CA ILE A 139 -24.83 -4.02 -10.09
C ILE A 139 -24.44 -2.60 -9.68
N ILE A 140 -24.50 -1.68 -10.62
CA ILE A 140 -24.15 -0.28 -10.44
C ILE A 140 -25.04 0.38 -9.39
N GLY A 141 -26.35 0.14 -9.44
CA GLY A 141 -27.30 0.64 -8.45
C GLY A 141 -26.95 0.16 -7.03
N ALA A 142 -26.66 -1.13 -6.87
CA ALA A 142 -26.27 -1.70 -5.59
C ALA A 142 -24.93 -1.14 -5.08
N LEU A 143 -23.90 -1.09 -5.93
CA LEU A 143 -22.61 -0.50 -5.57
C LEU A 143 -22.72 0.96 -5.11
N THR A 144 -23.58 1.74 -5.79
CA THR A 144 -23.78 3.16 -5.48
C THR A 144 -24.53 3.36 -4.16
N SER A 145 -25.60 2.57 -3.95
CA SER A 145 -26.43 2.72 -2.73
C SER A 145 -25.67 2.35 -1.45
N HIS A 146 -24.67 1.49 -1.52
CA HIS A 146 -23.91 1.02 -0.36
C HIS A 146 -22.51 1.66 -0.23
N MET A 147 -22.18 2.69 -1.01
CA MET A 147 -20.84 3.30 -0.95
C MET A 147 -20.44 3.77 0.45
N GLY A 148 -21.39 4.37 1.20
CA GLY A 148 -21.12 4.80 2.57
C GLY A 148 -20.87 3.63 3.53
N ASP A 149 -21.55 2.52 3.28
CA ASP A 149 -21.49 1.34 4.13
C ASP A 149 -20.13 0.63 4.00
N ILE A 150 -19.52 0.59 2.80
CA ILE A 150 -18.21 -0.04 2.62
C ILE A 150 -17.08 0.73 3.32
N ALA A 151 -17.15 2.08 3.36
CA ALA A 151 -16.22 2.88 4.14
C ALA A 151 -16.38 2.60 5.64
N ASN A 152 -17.63 2.44 6.11
CA ASN A 152 -17.91 2.09 7.50
C ASN A 152 -17.43 0.67 7.83
N ALA A 153 -17.57 -0.30 6.93
CA ALA A 153 -16.99 -1.64 7.09
C ALA A 153 -15.47 -1.59 7.26
N GLY A 154 -14.77 -0.75 6.47
CA GLY A 154 -13.34 -0.50 6.63
C GLY A 154 -12.99 -0.02 8.05
N ASN A 155 -13.79 0.89 8.61
CA ASN A 155 -13.59 1.38 9.99
C ASN A 155 -13.84 0.28 11.04
N ILE A 156 -14.83 -0.59 10.85
CA ILE A 156 -15.08 -1.74 11.74
C ILE A 156 -13.89 -2.69 11.74
N PHE A 157 -13.38 -3.06 10.57
CA PHE A 157 -12.19 -3.88 10.44
C PHE A 157 -10.94 -3.22 11.07
N LEU A 158 -10.78 -1.91 10.85
CA LEU A 158 -9.68 -1.14 11.46
C LEU A 158 -9.71 -1.21 12.99
N GLN A 159 -10.88 -1.02 13.60
CA GLN A 159 -11.07 -1.11 15.05
C GLN A 159 -10.85 -2.52 15.59
N ALA A 160 -11.18 -3.55 14.80
CA ALA A 160 -10.92 -4.95 15.13
C ALA A 160 -9.46 -5.38 14.88
N SER A 161 -8.60 -4.48 14.38
CA SER A 161 -7.24 -4.79 13.93
C SER A 161 -7.18 -5.87 12.83
N ASP A 162 -8.25 -6.00 12.06
CA ASP A 162 -8.33 -6.86 10.87
C ASP A 162 -7.82 -6.07 9.66
N TRP A 163 -6.48 -5.92 9.63
CA TRP A 163 -5.80 -5.02 8.69
C TRP A 163 -5.97 -5.43 7.23
N GLU A 164 -6.04 -6.74 6.94
CA GLU A 164 -6.22 -7.26 5.58
C GLU A 164 -7.59 -6.85 5.02
N ASN A 165 -8.65 -7.08 5.79
CA ASN A 165 -10.00 -6.70 5.39
C ASN A 165 -10.22 -5.18 5.42
N ALA A 166 -9.59 -4.45 6.35
CA ALA A 166 -9.62 -2.99 6.35
C ALA A 166 -8.99 -2.41 5.08
N ALA A 167 -7.80 -2.89 4.69
CA ALA A 167 -7.13 -2.45 3.47
C ALA A 167 -7.97 -2.74 2.21
N ALA A 168 -8.60 -3.90 2.14
CA ALA A 168 -9.49 -4.28 1.04
C ALA A 168 -10.73 -3.40 0.98
N ALA A 169 -11.42 -3.17 2.11
CA ALA A 169 -12.63 -2.35 2.16
C ALA A 169 -12.36 -0.89 1.77
N PHE A 170 -11.30 -0.27 2.32
CA PHE A 170 -10.91 1.09 1.94
C PHE A 170 -10.47 1.19 0.49
N GLY A 171 -9.77 0.17 -0.03
CA GLY A 171 -9.38 0.08 -1.44
C GLY A 171 -10.60 0.03 -2.35
N ASN A 172 -11.54 -0.87 -2.07
CA ASN A 172 -12.78 -1.02 -2.81
C ASN A 172 -13.58 0.30 -2.85
N TYR A 173 -13.74 0.96 -1.69
CA TYR A 173 -14.39 2.26 -1.64
C TYR A 173 -13.69 3.28 -2.53
N ALA A 174 -12.37 3.44 -2.37
CA ALA A 174 -11.62 4.45 -3.10
C ALA A 174 -11.64 4.22 -4.62
N ASP A 175 -11.57 2.97 -5.06
CA ASP A 175 -11.58 2.62 -6.49
C ASP A 175 -12.95 2.87 -7.13
N ILE A 176 -14.03 2.57 -6.42
CA ILE A 176 -15.38 2.87 -6.90
C ILE A 176 -15.65 4.37 -6.86
N ALA A 177 -15.38 5.01 -5.73
CA ALA A 177 -15.68 6.43 -5.50
C ALA A 177 -14.91 7.38 -6.43
N SER A 178 -13.75 6.96 -6.96
CA SER A 178 -12.95 7.69 -7.95
C SER A 178 -13.13 7.21 -9.39
N SER A 179 -13.99 6.22 -9.62
CA SER A 179 -14.19 5.64 -10.95
C SER A 179 -14.88 6.61 -11.92
N ALA A 180 -14.61 6.44 -13.21
CA ALA A 180 -15.34 7.15 -14.27
C ALA A 180 -16.85 6.97 -14.16
N PHE A 181 -17.28 5.81 -13.68
CA PHE A 181 -18.67 5.52 -13.41
C PHE A 181 -19.24 6.42 -12.30
N ALA A 182 -18.57 6.52 -11.14
CA ALA A 182 -19.02 7.35 -10.03
C ALA A 182 -19.09 8.84 -10.44
N ILE A 183 -18.11 9.29 -11.22
CA ILE A 183 -18.08 10.65 -11.77
C ILE A 183 -19.28 10.89 -12.70
N ALA A 184 -19.53 9.98 -13.63
CA ALA A 184 -20.65 10.09 -14.60
C ALA A 184 -22.04 10.08 -13.95
N ASN A 185 -22.17 9.46 -12.76
CA ASN A 185 -23.42 9.36 -12.01
C ASN A 185 -23.54 10.37 -10.86
N GLY A 186 -22.55 11.27 -10.68
CA GLY A 186 -22.58 12.29 -9.65
C GLY A 186 -22.44 11.75 -8.21
N VAL A 187 -21.85 10.57 -8.05
CA VAL A 187 -21.64 9.89 -6.76
C VAL A 187 -20.15 9.73 -6.42
N ALA A 188 -19.27 10.38 -7.18
CA ALA A 188 -17.84 10.41 -6.87
C ALA A 188 -17.60 11.05 -5.49
N ALA A 189 -16.70 10.47 -4.71
CA ALA A 189 -16.32 11.05 -3.43
C ALA A 189 -15.47 12.32 -3.62
N ALA A 190 -15.58 13.25 -2.67
CA ALA A 190 -14.70 14.41 -2.61
C ALA A 190 -13.26 13.99 -2.30
N ASP A 191 -12.28 14.77 -2.78
CA ASP A 191 -10.86 14.52 -2.55
C ASP A 191 -10.51 14.41 -1.06
N SER A 192 -11.16 15.17 -0.20
CA SER A 192 -10.99 15.07 1.27
C SER A 192 -11.38 13.71 1.83
N THR A 193 -12.45 13.11 1.32
CA THR A 193 -12.88 11.76 1.72
C THR A 193 -11.92 10.70 1.16
N LEU A 194 -11.58 10.81 -0.13
CA LEU A 194 -10.63 9.91 -0.78
C LEU A 194 -9.26 9.97 -0.11
N SER A 195 -8.80 11.15 0.31
CA SER A 195 -7.52 11.31 0.99
C SER A 195 -7.48 10.55 2.32
N GLN A 196 -8.54 10.64 3.12
CA GLN A 196 -8.66 9.88 4.38
C GLN A 196 -8.70 8.38 4.14
N VAL A 197 -9.52 7.94 3.19
CA VAL A 197 -9.65 6.51 2.85
C VAL A 197 -8.32 5.93 2.37
N ARG A 198 -7.60 6.65 1.49
CA ARG A 198 -6.27 6.22 1.03
C ARG A 198 -5.24 6.19 2.17
N PHE A 199 -5.34 7.11 3.14
CA PHE A 199 -4.50 7.04 4.35
C PHE A 199 -4.78 5.76 5.15
N PHE A 200 -6.04 5.46 5.48
CA PHE A 200 -6.37 4.25 6.26
C PHE A 200 -6.09 2.96 5.50
N GLN A 201 -6.26 2.96 4.17
CA GLN A 201 -5.81 1.85 3.33
C GLN A 201 -4.30 1.63 3.46
N GLY A 202 -3.49 2.67 3.29
CA GLY A 202 -2.05 2.61 3.44
C GLY A 202 -1.61 2.22 4.84
N TYR A 203 -2.28 2.73 5.88
CA TYR A 203 -2.01 2.35 7.27
C TYR A 203 -2.27 0.86 7.52
N SER A 204 -3.39 0.33 7.03
CA SER A 204 -3.71 -1.09 7.15
C SER A 204 -2.69 -1.96 6.41
N GLN A 205 -2.27 -1.55 5.21
CA GLN A 205 -1.23 -2.23 4.43
C GLN A 205 0.14 -2.18 5.12
N TYR A 206 0.46 -1.07 5.79
CA TYR A 206 1.68 -0.95 6.59
C TYR A 206 1.71 -1.98 7.73
N GLN A 207 0.58 -2.18 8.43
CA GLN A 207 0.47 -3.15 9.53
C GLN A 207 0.68 -4.60 9.07
N ILE A 208 0.32 -4.93 7.84
CA ILE A 208 0.55 -6.27 7.24
C ILE A 208 1.80 -6.32 6.36
N GLN A 209 2.70 -5.34 6.50
CA GLN A 209 3.99 -5.27 5.82
C GLN A 209 3.92 -5.23 4.28
N GLN A 210 2.80 -4.78 3.72
CA GLN A 210 2.66 -4.46 2.31
C GLN A 210 3.20 -3.05 2.03
N PHE A 211 4.52 -2.89 2.21
CA PHE A 211 5.16 -1.57 2.27
C PHE A 211 5.11 -0.81 0.92
N ALA A 212 5.13 -1.51 -0.21
CA ALA A 212 5.03 -0.89 -1.52
C ALA A 212 3.64 -0.25 -1.73
N GLU A 213 2.59 -1.00 -1.45
CA GLU A 213 1.19 -0.56 -1.54
C GLU A 213 0.89 0.54 -0.51
N ALA A 214 1.43 0.40 0.71
CA ALA A 214 1.31 1.41 1.76
C ALA A 214 1.93 2.75 1.30
N TYR A 215 3.16 2.74 0.80
CA TYR A 215 3.83 3.92 0.27
C TYR A 215 3.03 4.61 -0.84
N GLU A 216 2.50 3.82 -1.80
CA GLU A 216 1.67 4.36 -2.87
C GLU A 216 0.38 5.02 -2.35
N ASN A 217 -0.30 4.38 -1.39
CA ASN A 217 -1.54 4.92 -0.84
C ASN A 217 -1.31 6.16 0.02
N PHE A 218 -0.24 6.24 0.81
CA PHE A 218 0.15 7.47 1.49
C PHE A 218 0.51 8.59 0.49
N THR A 219 1.19 8.24 -0.61
CA THR A 219 1.48 9.20 -1.69
C THR A 219 0.18 9.74 -2.33
N LYS A 220 -0.79 8.86 -2.60
CA LYS A 220 -2.11 9.25 -3.14
C LYS A 220 -2.88 10.13 -2.14
N ALA A 221 -2.87 9.77 -0.85
CA ALA A 221 -3.53 10.54 0.21
C ALA A 221 -2.97 11.97 0.31
N ARG A 222 -1.64 12.12 0.32
CA ARG A 222 -0.98 13.44 0.32
C ARG A 222 -1.34 14.28 -0.92
N LYS A 223 -1.35 13.68 -2.10
CA LYS A 223 -1.74 14.37 -3.36
C LYS A 223 -3.19 14.85 -3.34
N LEU A 224 -4.07 14.16 -2.62
CA LEU A 224 -5.47 14.52 -2.42
C LEU A 224 -5.67 15.50 -1.24
N GLY A 225 -4.58 15.96 -0.60
CA GLY A 225 -4.63 16.97 0.44
C GLY A 225 -4.71 16.45 1.87
N TYR A 226 -4.36 15.19 2.14
CA TYR A 226 -4.24 14.69 3.51
C TYR A 226 -3.03 15.33 4.22
N THR A 227 -3.25 15.94 5.38
CA THR A 227 -2.25 16.78 6.07
C THR A 227 -1.96 16.36 7.52
N ASP A 228 -2.46 15.21 7.98
CA ASP A 228 -2.10 14.72 9.31
C ASP A 228 -0.57 14.50 9.41
N ASN A 229 0.02 14.95 10.51
CA ASN A 229 1.47 14.96 10.71
C ASN A 229 2.12 13.57 10.58
N ASN A 230 1.38 12.51 10.92
CA ASN A 230 1.90 11.15 10.89
C ASN A 230 2.04 10.56 9.48
N ILE A 231 1.41 11.15 8.45
CA ILE A 231 1.42 10.56 7.10
C ILE A 231 2.83 10.56 6.49
N VAL A 232 3.62 11.59 6.76
CA VAL A 232 5.01 11.68 6.26
C VAL A 232 5.86 10.58 6.87
N ASP A 233 5.69 10.33 8.17
CA ASP A 233 6.43 9.30 8.90
C ASP A 233 6.05 7.90 8.40
N PHE A 234 4.77 7.60 8.23
CA PHE A 234 4.32 6.31 7.68
C PHE A 234 4.76 6.11 6.24
N GLN A 235 4.68 7.15 5.40
CA GLN A 235 5.14 7.09 4.02
C GLN A 235 6.64 6.79 3.95
N THR A 236 7.43 7.52 4.73
CA THR A 236 8.89 7.36 4.77
C THR A 236 9.30 6.01 5.35
N SER A 237 8.66 5.58 6.44
CA SER A 237 8.90 4.26 7.03
C SER A 237 8.54 3.12 6.07
N SER A 238 7.45 3.27 5.32
CA SER A 238 7.08 2.28 4.28
C SER A 238 8.15 2.17 3.21
N LEU A 239 8.68 3.30 2.74
CA LEU A 239 9.76 3.31 1.75
C LEU A 239 11.05 2.72 2.33
N ALA A 240 11.42 3.08 3.54
CA ALA A 240 12.63 2.56 4.19
C ALA A 240 12.58 1.03 4.34
N ASN A 241 11.46 0.49 4.81
CA ASN A 241 11.26 -0.96 4.93
C ASN A 241 11.27 -1.67 3.57
N LEU A 242 10.64 -1.08 2.56
CA LEU A 242 10.66 -1.62 1.19
C LEU A 242 12.09 -1.66 0.62
N VAL A 243 12.83 -0.56 0.77
CA VAL A 243 14.23 -0.47 0.34
C VAL A 243 15.09 -1.47 1.10
N GLN A 244 14.94 -1.57 2.43
CA GLN A 244 15.68 -2.56 3.22
C GLN A 244 15.42 -3.98 2.72
N GLY A 245 14.18 -4.35 2.43
CA GLY A 245 13.85 -5.65 1.87
C GLY A 245 14.46 -5.92 0.48
N MET A 246 14.74 -4.89 -0.30
CA MET A 246 15.49 -4.99 -1.57
C MET A 246 16.98 -5.15 -1.32
N LEU A 247 17.55 -4.40 -0.36
CA LEU A 247 18.97 -4.46 0.00
C LEU A 247 19.34 -5.83 0.59
N ASP A 248 18.49 -6.41 1.42
CA ASP A 248 18.67 -7.76 1.99
C ASP A 248 18.75 -8.86 0.89
N LYS A 249 18.16 -8.58 -0.28
CA LYS A 249 18.22 -9.43 -1.47
C LYS A 249 19.31 -9.04 -2.46
N ASN A 250 20.15 -8.06 -2.13
CA ASN A 250 21.17 -7.46 -3.01
C ASN A 250 20.58 -6.83 -4.29
N GLU A 251 19.32 -6.39 -4.25
CA GLU A 251 18.62 -5.76 -5.38
C GLU A 251 18.90 -4.24 -5.44
N TYR A 252 20.16 -3.83 -5.38
CA TYR A 252 20.59 -2.42 -5.27
C TYR A 252 20.06 -1.53 -6.40
N GLU A 253 20.01 -2.03 -7.62
CA GLU A 253 19.49 -1.28 -8.77
C GLU A 253 18.00 -0.96 -8.61
N LYS A 254 17.21 -1.95 -8.17
CA LYS A 254 15.78 -1.74 -7.89
C LYS A 254 15.56 -0.74 -6.76
N ALA A 255 16.33 -0.87 -5.67
CA ALA A 255 16.28 0.07 -4.54
C ALA A 255 16.59 1.49 -5.01
N ASN A 256 17.67 1.69 -5.75
CA ASN A 256 18.05 2.99 -6.30
C ASN A 256 16.98 3.58 -7.21
N ASN A 257 16.43 2.79 -8.14
CA ASN A 257 15.37 3.25 -9.05
C ASN A 257 14.09 3.65 -8.29
N PHE A 258 13.74 2.90 -7.24
CA PHE A 258 12.58 3.21 -6.41
C PHE A 258 12.76 4.53 -5.65
N ILE A 259 13.93 4.73 -5.02
CA ILE A 259 14.26 5.96 -4.30
C ILE A 259 14.31 7.16 -5.27
N ASP A 260 14.92 7.00 -6.44
CA ASP A 260 15.00 8.07 -7.44
C ASP A 260 13.61 8.49 -7.95
N ASN A 261 12.68 7.54 -8.08
CA ASN A 261 11.29 7.87 -8.42
C ASN A 261 10.57 8.58 -7.26
N ALA A 262 10.82 8.18 -6.01
CA ALA A 262 10.29 8.86 -4.85
C ALA A 262 10.81 10.31 -4.76
N LEU A 263 12.11 10.52 -4.99
CA LEU A 263 12.74 11.85 -5.01
C LEU A 263 12.23 12.76 -6.14
N LYS A 264 11.80 12.22 -7.28
CA LYS A 264 11.12 13.02 -8.32
C LYS A 264 9.78 13.57 -7.83
N GLY A 265 9.09 12.85 -6.97
CA GLY A 265 7.82 13.26 -6.38
C GLY A 265 7.97 14.21 -5.19
N ASP A 266 9.06 14.07 -4.43
CA ASP A 266 9.35 14.84 -3.22
C ASP A 266 10.85 15.15 -3.10
N PRO A 267 11.38 16.08 -3.92
CA PRO A 267 12.83 16.36 -4.00
C PRO A 267 13.38 17.06 -2.75
N MET A 268 12.51 17.60 -1.88
CA MET A 268 12.88 18.29 -0.64
C MET A 268 12.75 17.40 0.60
N ASN A 269 12.62 16.09 0.43
CA ASN A 269 12.54 15.14 1.53
C ASN A 269 13.94 14.70 1.95
N GLY A 270 14.40 15.19 3.13
CA GLY A 270 15.72 14.88 3.68
C GLY A 270 15.92 13.39 3.93
N THR A 271 14.88 12.69 4.43
CA THR A 271 14.96 11.26 4.69
C THR A 271 15.12 10.43 3.40
N LEU A 272 14.50 10.85 2.27
CA LEU A 272 14.71 10.18 0.98
C LEU A 272 16.16 10.31 0.48
N HIS A 273 16.77 11.49 0.67
CA HIS A 273 18.18 11.71 0.35
C HIS A 273 19.10 10.88 1.23
N ASP A 274 18.77 10.74 2.53
CA ASP A 274 19.49 9.93 3.48
C ASP A 274 19.44 8.43 3.13
N ILE A 275 18.23 7.89 2.86
CA ILE A 275 18.06 6.51 2.38
C ILE A 275 18.83 6.27 1.07
N LYS A 276 18.88 7.27 0.16
CA LYS A 276 19.69 7.19 -1.06
C LYS A 276 21.17 7.10 -0.70
N GLY A 277 21.64 7.94 0.21
CA GLY A 277 23.01 7.91 0.73
C GLY A 277 23.37 6.54 1.29
N PHE A 278 22.52 5.97 2.15
CA PHE A 278 22.73 4.64 2.72
C PHE A 278 22.78 3.54 1.66
N THR A 279 21.89 3.56 0.68
CA THR A 279 21.90 2.59 -0.41
C THR A 279 23.17 2.68 -1.26
N VAL A 280 23.65 3.90 -1.54
CA VAL A 280 24.90 4.13 -2.28
C VAL A 280 26.11 3.75 -1.44
N GLU A 281 26.09 4.00 -0.13
CA GLU A 281 27.17 3.62 0.77
C GLU A 281 27.42 2.11 0.78
N LEU A 282 26.35 1.32 0.89
CA LEU A 282 26.45 -0.14 0.85
C LEU A 282 27.03 -0.68 -0.45
N GLN A 283 26.79 0.01 -1.56
CA GLN A 283 27.24 -0.42 -2.89
C GLN A 283 28.64 0.12 -3.25
N ASN A 284 28.90 1.38 -2.92
CA ASN A 284 30.04 2.15 -3.44
C ASN A 284 30.91 2.80 -2.36
N GLY A 285 30.55 2.63 -1.09
CA GLY A 285 31.29 3.17 0.06
C GLY A 285 30.97 4.62 0.40
N VAL A 286 31.56 5.07 1.50
CA VAL A 286 31.26 6.36 2.15
C VAL A 286 31.53 7.58 1.25
N ASP A 287 32.55 7.51 0.39
CA ASP A 287 32.93 8.62 -0.47
C ASP A 287 31.82 8.93 -1.50
N ALA A 288 31.22 7.87 -2.05
CA ALA A 288 30.13 7.98 -2.99
C ALA A 288 28.80 8.41 -2.33
N ALA A 289 28.60 8.07 -1.06
CA ALA A 289 27.39 8.36 -0.31
C ALA A 289 27.33 9.82 0.22
N LEU A 290 28.49 10.38 0.60
CA LEU A 290 28.60 11.69 1.25
C LEU A 290 27.81 12.82 0.57
N PRO A 291 27.79 12.97 -0.77
CA PRO A 291 26.97 13.99 -1.44
C PRO A 291 25.48 13.90 -1.14
N PHE A 292 24.93 12.68 -1.00
CA PHE A 292 23.52 12.46 -0.71
C PHE A 292 23.17 12.81 0.73
N TYR A 293 24.01 12.44 1.70
CA TYR A 293 23.85 12.84 3.09
C TYR A 293 23.97 14.37 3.27
N ARG A 294 24.91 15.03 2.57
CA ARG A 294 24.97 16.50 2.54
C ARG A 294 23.68 17.08 1.99
N LYS A 295 23.14 16.51 0.90
CA LYS A 295 21.88 16.98 0.35
C LYS A 295 20.72 16.83 1.34
N ALA A 296 20.70 15.74 2.11
CA ALA A 296 19.71 15.55 3.17
C ALA A 296 19.77 16.67 4.23
N THR A 297 20.99 17.09 4.66
CA THR A 297 21.16 18.20 5.63
C THR A 297 20.78 19.58 5.07
N GLU A 298 20.88 19.78 3.75
CA GLU A 298 20.50 21.02 3.08
C GLU A 298 18.97 21.15 2.98
N VAL A 299 18.28 20.06 2.62
CA VAL A 299 16.82 20.09 2.40
C VAL A 299 16.05 19.98 3.71
N ASP A 300 16.59 19.28 4.70
CA ASP A 300 16.01 19.21 6.05
C ASP A 300 17.06 19.51 7.13
N PRO A 301 17.21 20.78 7.53
CA PRO A 301 18.14 21.19 8.58
C PRO A 301 17.80 20.69 9.99
N THR A 302 16.67 19.98 10.17
CA THR A 302 16.22 19.42 11.46
C THR A 302 16.40 17.90 11.55
N TYR A 303 16.79 17.25 10.46
CA TYR A 303 16.92 15.79 10.40
C TYR A 303 18.28 15.33 10.95
N ALA A 304 18.30 14.95 12.23
CA ALA A 304 19.51 14.62 13.00
C ALA A 304 20.38 13.53 12.34
N ASN A 305 19.76 12.48 11.76
CA ASN A 305 20.50 11.35 11.17
C ASN A 305 21.38 11.81 10.00
N ALA A 306 20.88 12.69 9.13
CA ALA A 306 21.68 13.19 8.01
C ALA A 306 22.95 13.93 8.48
N PHE A 307 22.84 14.75 9.54
CA PHE A 307 24.00 15.41 10.14
C PHE A 307 24.98 14.40 10.74
N PHE A 308 24.47 13.37 11.42
CA PHE A 308 25.32 12.29 11.91
C PHE A 308 26.05 11.58 10.77
N ASP A 309 25.34 11.22 9.68
CA ASP A 309 25.91 10.47 8.57
C ASP A 309 26.96 11.25 7.79
N VAL A 310 26.81 12.58 7.63
CA VAL A 310 27.88 13.43 7.09
C VAL A 310 29.12 13.38 7.99
N GLY A 311 28.94 13.61 9.30
CA GLY A 311 30.06 13.59 10.25
C GLY A 311 30.73 12.22 10.33
N ARG A 312 29.95 11.15 10.33
CA ARG A 312 30.43 9.76 10.31
C ARG A 312 31.22 9.44 9.04
N CYS A 313 30.75 9.85 7.87
CA CYS A 313 31.45 9.62 6.60
C CYS A 313 32.85 10.33 6.62
N LEU A 314 32.89 11.58 7.04
CA LEU A 314 34.13 12.33 7.13
C LEU A 314 35.13 11.69 8.15
N TYR A 315 34.60 11.24 9.30
CA TYR A 315 35.38 10.48 10.28
C TYR A 315 35.95 9.19 9.67
N LEU A 316 35.13 8.41 8.93
CA LEU A 316 35.56 7.17 8.30
C LEU A 316 36.62 7.42 7.19
N GLN A 317 36.50 8.52 6.43
CA GLN A 317 37.52 8.92 5.46
C GLN A 317 38.86 9.21 6.15
N ALA A 318 38.85 9.93 7.28
CA ALA A 318 40.07 10.19 8.08
C ALA A 318 40.64 8.89 8.66
N GLN A 319 39.76 7.98 9.16
CA GLN A 319 40.18 6.69 9.69
C GLN A 319 40.85 5.83 8.59
N LYS A 320 40.26 5.82 7.39
CA LYS A 320 40.88 5.13 6.25
C LYS A 320 42.26 5.64 5.90
N ILE A 321 42.49 6.95 5.98
CA ILE A 321 43.86 7.51 5.78
C ILE A 321 44.84 6.99 6.84
N ILE A 322 44.40 6.86 8.10
CA ILE A 322 45.24 6.29 9.17
C ILE A 322 45.56 4.83 8.89
N ASP A 323 44.55 4.03 8.58
CA ASP A 323 44.65 2.58 8.35
C ASP A 323 45.50 2.24 7.11
N ASP A 324 45.40 3.05 6.06
CA ASP A 324 46.19 2.91 4.83
C ASP A 324 47.67 3.32 5.01
N ASN A 325 48.04 3.98 6.16
CA ASN A 325 49.40 4.47 6.45
C ASN A 325 49.88 4.05 7.86
N PRO A 326 49.95 2.74 8.17
CA PRO A 326 50.17 2.25 9.56
C PRO A 326 51.55 2.61 10.15
N THR A 327 52.52 3.00 9.32
CA THR A 327 53.86 3.38 9.72
C THR A 327 54.11 4.91 9.72
N ALA A 328 53.10 5.68 9.30
CA ALA A 328 53.24 7.14 9.21
C ALA A 328 53.26 7.79 10.59
N THR A 329 54.02 8.83 10.70
CA THR A 329 54.09 9.64 11.93
C THR A 329 52.92 10.60 12.06
N ASN A 330 52.64 11.09 13.27
CA ASN A 330 51.63 12.12 13.48
C ASN A 330 51.85 13.36 12.60
N LYS A 331 53.11 13.73 12.37
CA LYS A 331 53.48 14.86 11.51
C LYS A 331 53.04 14.68 10.08
N GLU A 332 52.98 13.44 9.59
CA GLU A 332 52.53 13.09 8.23
C GLU A 332 51.02 12.89 8.14
N LEU A 333 50.38 12.37 9.20
CA LEU A 333 48.97 12.08 9.26
C LEU A 333 48.10 13.32 9.52
N VAL A 334 48.48 14.12 10.52
CA VAL A 334 47.70 15.27 10.98
C VAL A 334 47.29 16.23 9.84
N PRO A 335 48.16 16.63 8.91
CA PRO A 335 47.79 17.51 7.81
C PRO A 335 46.72 16.91 6.88
N LYS A 336 46.59 15.58 6.81
CA LYS A 336 45.66 14.87 5.95
C LYS A 336 44.31 14.66 6.63
N ILE A 337 44.30 14.32 7.92
CA ILE A 337 43.08 13.96 8.65
C ILE A 337 42.42 15.15 9.35
N LYS A 338 43.21 16.15 9.80
CA LYS A 338 42.66 17.29 10.50
C LYS A 338 41.58 18.05 9.73
N PRO A 339 41.72 18.34 8.41
CA PRO A 339 40.67 18.98 7.65
C PRO A 339 39.32 18.22 7.63
N LEU A 340 39.41 16.86 7.59
CA LEU A 340 38.20 16.00 7.61
C LEU A 340 37.55 16.04 9.00
N TYR A 341 38.32 16.00 10.07
CA TYR A 341 37.79 16.09 11.42
C TYR A 341 37.22 17.47 11.73
N ASP A 342 37.94 18.55 11.33
CA ASP A 342 37.49 19.93 11.51
C ASP A 342 36.13 20.13 10.80
N GLU A 343 35.91 19.48 9.64
CA GLU A 343 34.64 19.51 8.92
C GLU A 343 33.59 18.62 9.59
N ALA A 344 33.94 17.44 10.13
CA ALA A 344 33.03 16.52 10.77
C ALA A 344 32.40 17.06 12.06
N ILE A 345 33.22 17.74 12.89
CA ILE A 345 32.83 18.25 14.22
C ILE A 345 31.52 19.04 14.20
N PRO A 346 31.34 20.09 13.39
CA PRO A 346 30.09 20.88 13.40
C PRO A 346 28.85 20.07 13.01
N PHE A 347 28.99 19.06 12.13
CA PHE A 347 27.88 18.17 11.79
C PHE A 347 27.51 17.25 12.96
N LEU A 348 28.50 16.65 13.63
CA LEU A 348 28.27 15.78 14.79
C LEU A 348 27.71 16.57 15.99
N GLU A 349 28.18 17.78 16.25
CA GLU A 349 27.62 18.67 17.27
C GLU A 349 26.16 19.00 16.98
N LYS A 350 25.84 19.29 15.73
CA LYS A 350 24.46 19.57 15.33
C LYS A 350 23.57 18.33 15.45
N ALA A 351 24.04 17.17 15.03
CA ALA A 351 23.33 15.90 15.21
C ALA A 351 23.01 15.63 16.69
N SER A 352 24.02 15.77 17.57
CA SER A 352 23.85 15.60 19.02
C SER A 352 22.88 16.60 19.65
N LYS A 353 22.83 17.85 19.15
CA LYS A 353 21.86 18.86 19.61
C LYS A 353 20.43 18.55 19.14
N LEU A 354 20.27 18.03 17.93
CA LEU A 354 18.97 17.69 17.37
C LEU A 354 18.38 16.41 17.99
N ASN A 355 19.25 15.45 18.37
CA ASN A 355 18.84 14.22 19.02
C ASN A 355 19.76 13.90 20.21
N PRO A 356 19.56 14.54 21.37
CA PRO A 356 20.43 14.38 22.54
C PRO A 356 20.37 13.00 23.19
N ASP A 357 19.31 12.22 22.92
CA ASP A 357 19.13 10.87 23.45
C ASP A 357 19.92 9.82 22.65
N ASP A 358 20.35 10.12 21.42
CA ASP A 358 21.22 9.26 20.62
C ASP A 358 22.68 9.60 20.84
N SER A 359 23.40 8.72 21.53
CA SER A 359 24.84 8.90 21.86
C SER A 359 25.78 8.72 20.66
N LYS A 360 25.32 8.28 19.49
CA LYS A 360 26.21 7.95 18.35
C LYS A 360 27.07 9.14 17.92
N ALA A 361 26.44 10.29 17.69
CA ALA A 361 27.18 11.49 17.28
C ALA A 361 28.17 11.94 18.32
N LYS A 362 27.82 11.90 19.62
CA LYS A 362 28.67 12.23 20.71
C LYS A 362 29.86 11.28 20.80
N ASN A 363 29.64 9.98 20.64
CA ASN A 363 30.75 8.99 20.72
C ASN A 363 31.77 9.21 19.60
N VAL A 364 31.35 9.54 18.38
CA VAL A 364 32.28 9.86 17.28
C VAL A 364 33.01 11.16 17.55
N LEU A 365 32.33 12.17 18.09
CA LEU A 365 32.94 13.45 18.47
C LEU A 365 33.99 13.27 19.55
N ASP A 366 33.68 12.53 20.61
CA ASP A 366 34.61 12.25 21.72
C ASP A 366 35.87 11.51 21.22
N ASP A 367 35.72 10.58 20.26
CA ASP A 367 36.84 9.88 19.65
C ASP A 367 37.73 10.82 18.79
N ILE A 368 37.15 11.73 18.04
CA ILE A 368 37.88 12.75 17.29
C ILE A 368 38.70 13.62 18.24
N LEU A 369 38.09 14.10 19.32
CA LEU A 369 38.75 14.97 20.31
C LEU A 369 39.89 14.22 21.02
N TYR A 370 39.70 12.96 21.41
CA TYR A 370 40.73 12.10 21.96
C TYR A 370 41.91 11.91 20.98
N LYS A 371 41.61 11.67 19.69
CA LYS A 371 42.69 11.55 18.68
C LYS A 371 43.48 12.84 18.52
N PHE A 372 42.82 13.99 18.56
CA PHE A 372 43.53 15.28 18.54
C PHE A 372 44.45 15.45 19.74
N GLU A 373 44.01 15.09 20.94
CA GLU A 373 44.80 15.13 22.13
C GLU A 373 46.07 14.24 22.01
N VAL A 374 45.89 12.97 21.63
CA VAL A 374 46.98 11.99 21.46
C VAL A 374 47.96 12.39 20.36
N MET A 375 47.47 13.04 19.29
CA MET A 375 48.33 13.49 18.19
C MET A 375 48.96 14.86 18.43
N GLY A 376 48.68 15.52 19.56
CA GLY A 376 49.20 16.84 19.90
C GLY A 376 48.66 17.98 19.04
N VAL A 377 47.44 17.82 18.49
CA VAL A 377 46.74 18.83 17.72
C VAL A 377 46.09 19.83 18.68
N LYS A 378 46.41 21.10 18.52
CA LYS A 378 45.83 22.21 19.31
C LYS A 378 44.67 22.84 18.55
#